data_81d7fa58a8dfd2232b90abd964c78f99
#
_entry.id   81d7fa58a8dfd2232b90abd964c78f99
#
_cell.length_a   1.000
_cell.length_b   1.000
_cell.length_c   1.000
_cell.angle_alpha   90.00
_cell.angle_beta   90.00
_cell.angle_gamma   90.00
#
_symmetry.space_group_name_H-M   'P 1'
#
loop_
_entity.id
_entity.type
_entity.pdbx_description
1 polymer ?
#
loop_
_entity_poly.entity_id
_entity_poly.type
_entity_poly.pdbx_seq_one_letter_code
_entity_poly.pdbx_strand_id
1 'polypeptide(L)'
;MKNKIFLTIPIMLICFIWLGCTNNIINDDEVNTSWVFVANEGNSSNGSISMIDDFGNVYETDVIGDVVQSLEVYKDKLIVIVNNDHKIILYDITEADGIKLPGIIVSTGNSSPREMVVIDDNIYFTNWETQDVKILNLQNNQIEESTISIDGRPENIIYDGTYIWVSIPELSESDGNQGTKVAQIDPNTNLLIDYIEVGKGPTQLTEFNNSIFISRTYYEYEGVDDNGWWINPQIHHGTSKISDIIDIKPYGTGSACGGSILSYNNQVYRSFEGGIAPIKDNLDINELGRLGNYQQDQVYHVEIINDNIWFCITNWLDINLVNVVNSNGQEIASYNVGIGPGDLAYWKKSE
;
A
#
# COMPACT_ATOMS: atom_id res chain seq x y z
N MET A 1 23.74 66.53 74.43
CA MET A 1 22.94 65.49 73.73
C MET A 1 22.58 66.07 72.36
N LYS A 2 23.21 65.53 71.28
CA LYS A 2 23.08 66.06 69.90
C LYS A 2 22.17 65.12 69.13
N ASN A 3 20.98 65.62 68.69
CA ASN A 3 20.05 64.92 67.82
C ASN A 3 20.57 65.04 66.36
N LYS A 4 20.80 63.92 65.76
CA LYS A 4 21.05 63.84 64.30
C LYS A 4 19.72 63.53 63.61
N ILE A 5 19.29 64.46 62.73
CA ILE A 5 18.16 64.31 61.86
C ILE A 5 18.68 63.61 60.63
N PHE A 6 18.10 62.42 60.32
CA PHE A 6 18.33 61.72 59.08
C PHE A 6 17.24 62.12 58.03
N LEU A 7 17.71 62.74 56.97
CA LEU A 7 16.85 63.11 55.80
C LEU A 7 16.79 61.92 54.85
N THR A 8 15.65 61.29 54.75
CA THR A 8 15.40 60.24 53.77
C THR A 8 14.82 60.85 52.49
N ILE A 9 15.58 60.72 51.40
CA ILE A 9 15.13 61.08 50.03
C ILE A 9 14.38 59.88 49.44
N PRO A 10 13.12 60.01 48.98
CA PRO A 10 12.45 58.93 48.29
C PRO A 10 12.96 58.88 46.83
N ILE A 11 13.55 57.72 46.44
CA ILE A 11 13.90 57.43 45.07
C ILE A 11 12.60 57.06 44.36
N MET A 12 12.19 57.96 43.45
CA MET A 12 11.03 57.72 42.55
C MET A 12 11.48 56.80 41.41
N LEU A 13 11.06 55.53 41.49
CA LEU A 13 11.30 54.52 40.45
C LEU A 13 10.35 54.78 39.27
N ILE A 14 10.88 55.34 38.17
CA ILE A 14 10.10 55.52 36.94
C ILE A 14 10.13 54.19 36.17
N CYS A 15 9.02 53.44 36.25
CA CYS A 15 8.80 52.30 35.40
C CYS A 15 8.48 52.77 33.97
N PHE A 16 9.45 52.64 33.05
CA PHE A 16 9.18 52.71 31.64
C PHE A 16 8.43 51.46 31.19
N ILE A 17 7.11 51.61 30.97
CA ILE A 17 6.31 50.58 30.29
C ILE A 17 6.67 50.67 28.82
N TRP A 18 7.50 49.73 28.36
CA TRP A 18 7.65 49.47 26.92
C TRP A 18 6.36 48.81 26.45
N LEU A 19 5.49 49.55 25.79
CA LEU A 19 4.47 49.02 24.93
C LEU A 19 5.19 48.44 23.68
N GLY A 20 5.64 47.20 23.79
CA GLY A 20 6.04 46.41 22.65
C GLY A 20 4.78 46.20 21.80
N CYS A 21 4.69 46.80 20.63
CA CYS A 21 3.82 46.28 19.57
C CYS A 21 4.28 44.85 19.30
N THR A 22 3.56 43.86 19.82
CA THR A 22 3.61 42.53 19.26
C THR A 22 3.06 42.65 17.86
N ASN A 23 3.94 42.71 16.87
CA ASN A 23 3.57 42.28 15.54
C ASN A 23 3.03 40.84 15.73
N ASN A 24 1.76 40.68 15.69
CA ASN A 24 1.19 39.39 15.36
C ASN A 24 1.76 39.07 13.99
N ILE A 25 2.81 38.28 13.96
CA ILE A 25 3.16 37.49 12.79
C ILE A 25 1.90 36.66 12.62
N ILE A 26 1.08 37.01 11.66
CA ILE A 26 0.11 36.09 11.07
C ILE A 26 1.04 35.00 10.58
N ASN A 27 1.15 33.90 11.29
CA ASN A 27 1.62 32.68 10.69
C ASN A 27 0.67 32.50 9.50
N ASP A 28 1.18 32.60 8.28
CA ASP A 28 0.49 31.97 7.17
C ASP A 28 0.22 30.57 7.68
N ASP A 29 -1.07 30.21 7.85
CA ASP A 29 -1.47 28.88 8.24
C ASP A 29 -0.77 27.95 7.25
N GLU A 30 0.14 27.12 7.75
CA GLU A 30 0.84 26.17 6.90
C GLU A 30 -0.25 25.33 6.23
N VAL A 31 -0.36 25.47 4.89
CA VAL A 31 -1.39 24.77 4.13
C VAL A 31 -0.86 23.38 3.84
N ASN A 32 -1.64 22.36 4.19
CA ASN A 32 -1.31 20.98 3.85
C ASN A 32 -1.19 20.84 2.33
N THR A 33 -0.13 20.23 1.86
CA THR A 33 0.19 20.09 0.43
C THR A 33 0.25 18.64 -0.04
N SER A 34 0.17 17.70 0.88
CA SER A 34 0.14 16.28 0.54
C SER A 34 -0.66 15.44 1.56
N TRP A 35 -1.05 14.27 1.12
CA TRP A 35 -1.75 13.28 1.93
C TRP A 35 -1.18 11.89 1.67
N VAL A 36 -1.02 11.11 2.72
CA VAL A 36 -0.90 9.65 2.61
C VAL A 36 -2.22 9.03 3.05
N PHE A 37 -2.81 8.26 2.17
CA PHE A 37 -4.02 7.48 2.42
C PHE A 37 -3.63 6.06 2.76
N VAL A 38 -4.30 5.46 3.74
CA VAL A 38 -4.08 4.09 4.20
C VAL A 38 -5.39 3.33 4.09
N ALA A 39 -5.41 2.25 3.31
CA ALA A 39 -6.53 1.32 3.30
C ALA A 39 -6.51 0.50 4.58
N ASN A 40 -7.53 0.61 5.39
CA ASN A 40 -7.74 -0.25 6.54
C ASN A 40 -8.80 -1.28 6.16
N GLU A 41 -8.38 -2.54 5.98
CA GLU A 41 -9.31 -3.60 5.55
C GLU A 41 -10.45 -3.83 6.54
N GLY A 42 -10.17 -3.64 7.83
CA GLY A 42 -11.09 -3.97 8.90
C GLY A 42 -11.05 -5.46 9.26
N ASN A 43 -11.83 -5.87 10.23
CA ASN A 43 -11.91 -7.28 10.67
C ASN A 43 -13.36 -7.82 10.75
N SER A 44 -14.36 -7.01 10.43
CA SER A 44 -15.79 -7.38 10.48
C SER A 44 -16.64 -6.33 9.76
N SER A 45 -16.50 -6.21 8.45
CA SER A 45 -17.24 -5.24 7.63
C SER A 45 -17.07 -3.79 8.09
N ASN A 46 -15.91 -3.45 8.65
CA ASN A 46 -15.60 -2.14 9.23
C ASN A 46 -14.35 -1.50 8.61
N GLY A 47 -14.14 -1.72 7.32
CA GLY A 47 -13.05 -1.09 6.58
C GLY A 47 -13.22 0.43 6.49
N SER A 48 -12.11 1.14 6.59
CA SER A 48 -12.03 2.60 6.61
C SER A 48 -10.79 3.10 5.84
N ILE A 49 -10.63 4.41 5.74
CA ILE A 49 -9.41 5.04 5.23
C ILE A 49 -8.82 5.91 6.34
N SER A 50 -7.56 5.70 6.69
CA SER A 50 -6.81 6.68 7.46
C SER A 50 -6.10 7.64 6.52
N MET A 51 -6.03 8.92 6.90
CA MET A 51 -5.42 10.01 6.12
C MET A 51 -4.38 10.69 6.99
N ILE A 52 -3.15 10.77 6.50
CA ILE A 52 -2.01 11.39 7.22
C ILE A 52 -1.61 12.65 6.45
N ASP A 53 -1.65 13.81 7.12
CA ASP A 53 -1.26 15.09 6.54
C ASP A 53 0.26 15.36 6.62
N ASP A 54 0.74 16.46 6.01
CA ASP A 54 2.14 16.88 6.04
C ASP A 54 2.67 17.13 7.46
N PHE A 55 1.78 17.39 8.42
CA PHE A 55 2.14 17.68 9.82
C PHE A 55 2.16 16.41 10.69
N GLY A 56 1.78 15.25 10.11
CA GLY A 56 1.70 13.97 10.81
C GLY A 56 0.42 13.78 11.62
N ASN A 57 -0.61 14.59 11.40
CA ASN A 57 -1.91 14.32 11.99
C ASN A 57 -2.62 13.20 11.24
N VAL A 58 -3.31 12.35 11.99
CA VAL A 58 -4.06 11.22 11.42
C VAL A 58 -5.55 11.47 11.58
N TYR A 59 -6.27 11.32 10.48
CA TYR A 59 -7.72 11.41 10.40
C TYR A 59 -8.25 10.07 9.88
N GLU A 60 -9.43 9.67 10.28
CA GLU A 60 -10.04 8.42 9.82
C GLU A 60 -11.46 8.67 9.34
N THR A 61 -11.86 8.03 8.26
CA THR A 61 -13.23 8.08 7.77
C THR A 61 -14.14 7.25 8.67
N ASP A 62 -15.46 7.50 8.57
CA ASP A 62 -16.43 6.48 8.97
C ASP A 62 -16.20 5.18 8.15
N VAL A 63 -16.83 4.08 8.58
CA VAL A 63 -16.82 2.82 7.85
C VAL A 63 -17.34 3.02 6.43
N ILE A 64 -16.55 2.63 5.43
CA ILE A 64 -16.91 2.77 4.01
C ILE A 64 -17.27 1.44 3.34
N GLY A 65 -17.00 0.30 4.00
CA GLY A 65 -17.43 -1.01 3.51
C GLY A 65 -16.68 -2.18 4.12
N ASP A 66 -16.87 -3.36 3.53
CA ASP A 66 -16.24 -4.61 3.94
C ASP A 66 -14.99 -4.87 3.09
N VAL A 67 -13.85 -4.92 3.74
CA VAL A 67 -12.50 -5.05 3.17
C VAL A 67 -12.15 -3.91 2.20
N VAL A 68 -11.61 -2.81 2.73
CA VAL A 68 -10.97 -1.77 1.91
C VAL A 68 -9.62 -2.31 1.45
N GLN A 69 -9.58 -2.80 0.20
CA GLN A 69 -8.52 -3.66 -0.31
C GLN A 69 -7.33 -2.90 -0.89
N SER A 70 -7.61 -1.92 -1.74
CA SER A 70 -6.58 -1.26 -2.51
C SER A 70 -6.93 0.20 -2.76
N LEU A 71 -5.90 1.05 -2.82
CA LEU A 71 -5.97 2.49 -3.07
C LEU A 71 -5.08 2.86 -4.26
N GLU A 72 -5.54 3.81 -5.05
CA GLU A 72 -4.72 4.43 -6.09
C GLU A 72 -5.03 5.93 -6.15
N VAL A 73 -3.99 6.74 -6.30
CA VAL A 73 -4.14 8.18 -6.53
C VAL A 73 -3.89 8.50 -8.00
N TYR A 74 -4.89 9.04 -8.65
CA TYR A 74 -4.79 9.52 -10.03
C TYR A 74 -5.23 10.98 -10.13
N LYS A 75 -4.30 11.87 -10.44
CA LYS A 75 -4.55 13.33 -10.40
C LYS A 75 -5.06 13.73 -9.01
N ASP A 76 -6.18 14.41 -8.92
CA ASP A 76 -6.82 14.81 -7.66
C ASP A 76 -7.98 13.86 -7.29
N LYS A 77 -7.82 12.57 -7.55
CA LYS A 77 -8.77 11.53 -7.18
C LYS A 77 -8.10 10.41 -6.39
N LEU A 78 -8.76 10.00 -5.31
CA LEU A 78 -8.49 8.75 -4.63
C LEU A 78 -9.50 7.71 -5.13
N ILE A 79 -8.96 6.62 -5.64
CA ILE A 79 -9.71 5.46 -6.13
C ILE A 79 -9.59 4.38 -5.07
N VAL A 80 -10.70 3.81 -4.64
CA VAL A 80 -10.75 2.86 -3.52
C VAL A 80 -11.49 1.61 -3.95
N ILE A 81 -10.81 0.46 -3.89
CA ILE A 81 -11.45 -0.85 -4.05
C ILE A 81 -11.98 -1.31 -2.69
N VAL A 82 -13.27 -1.65 -2.63
CA VAL A 82 -13.91 -2.31 -1.50
C VAL A 82 -14.32 -3.71 -1.94
N ASN A 83 -13.52 -4.69 -1.55
CA ASN A 83 -13.52 -6.04 -2.11
C ASN A 83 -14.85 -6.78 -1.92
N ASN A 84 -15.27 -7.02 -0.66
CA ASN A 84 -16.44 -7.82 -0.34
C ASN A 84 -17.76 -7.11 -0.66
N ASP A 85 -17.75 -5.79 -0.77
CA ASP A 85 -18.91 -5.02 -1.22
C ASP A 85 -18.99 -4.91 -2.74
N HIS A 86 -18.03 -5.47 -3.47
CA HIS A 86 -17.98 -5.48 -4.94
C HIS A 86 -18.16 -4.08 -5.54
N LYS A 87 -17.40 -3.12 -5.05
CA LYS A 87 -17.51 -1.72 -5.49
C LYS A 87 -16.16 -1.02 -5.57
N ILE A 88 -16.11 0.01 -6.39
CA ILE A 88 -15.06 1.02 -6.42
C ILE A 88 -15.67 2.34 -5.98
N ILE A 89 -14.97 3.10 -5.13
CA ILE A 89 -15.38 4.43 -4.71
C ILE A 89 -14.36 5.44 -5.24
N LEU A 90 -14.84 6.51 -5.87
CA LEU A 90 -14.02 7.59 -6.39
C LEU A 90 -14.25 8.84 -5.53
N TYR A 91 -13.23 9.31 -4.83
CA TYR A 91 -13.26 10.54 -4.05
C TYR A 91 -12.45 11.63 -4.76
N ASP A 92 -12.92 12.87 -4.70
CA ASP A 92 -12.08 14.03 -5.01
C ASP A 92 -11.16 14.30 -3.82
N ILE A 93 -9.88 14.56 -4.07
CA ILE A 93 -8.90 14.94 -3.05
C ILE A 93 -8.88 16.46 -2.92
N THR A 94 -8.79 16.94 -1.68
CA THR A 94 -8.62 18.36 -1.36
C THR A 94 -7.45 18.56 -0.39
N GLU A 95 -6.83 19.72 -0.45
CA GLU A 95 -5.77 20.09 0.47
C GLU A 95 -6.25 20.13 1.92
N ALA A 96 -7.43 20.66 2.14
CA ALA A 96 -7.95 20.93 3.48
C ALA A 96 -8.49 19.69 4.20
N ASP A 97 -9.16 18.79 3.46
CA ASP A 97 -9.97 17.73 4.07
C ASP A 97 -9.45 16.31 3.74
N GLY A 98 -8.40 16.18 2.92
CA GLY A 98 -7.97 14.92 2.34
C GLY A 98 -8.94 14.46 1.25
N ILE A 99 -10.04 13.84 1.62
CA ILE A 99 -11.07 13.41 0.68
C ILE A 99 -12.38 14.17 0.88
N LYS A 100 -13.07 14.43 -0.25
CA LYS A 100 -14.39 15.06 -0.25
C LYS A 100 -15.50 14.00 -0.23
N LEU A 101 -16.35 14.07 0.77
CA LEU A 101 -17.52 13.20 0.89
C LEU A 101 -18.78 13.83 0.28
N PRO A 102 -19.73 13.02 -0.25
CA PRO A 102 -19.60 11.59 -0.52
C PRO A 102 -18.78 11.31 -1.80
N GLY A 103 -18.17 10.12 -1.89
CA GLY A 103 -17.57 9.63 -3.12
C GLY A 103 -18.61 9.11 -4.13
N ILE A 104 -18.16 8.92 -5.38
CA ILE A 104 -18.95 8.26 -6.43
C ILE A 104 -18.76 6.75 -6.29
N ILE A 105 -19.85 6.00 -6.13
CA ILE A 105 -19.83 4.55 -5.99
C ILE A 105 -20.11 3.90 -7.35
N VAL A 106 -19.22 2.99 -7.78
CA VAL A 106 -19.35 2.17 -8.98
C VAL A 106 -19.42 0.70 -8.57
N SER A 107 -20.52 0.02 -8.86
CA SER A 107 -20.65 -1.43 -8.61
C SER A 107 -19.84 -2.21 -9.62
N THR A 108 -19.09 -3.23 -9.16
CA THR A 108 -18.30 -4.13 -10.01
C THR A 108 -19.02 -5.44 -10.35
N GLY A 109 -20.24 -5.62 -9.85
CA GLY A 109 -21.13 -6.74 -10.23
C GLY A 109 -20.71 -8.09 -9.66
N ASN A 110 -20.61 -8.24 -8.33
CA ASN A 110 -20.22 -9.48 -7.65
C ASN A 110 -18.88 -10.06 -8.14
N SER A 111 -17.89 -9.21 -8.36
CA SER A 111 -16.61 -9.63 -8.96
C SER A 111 -15.48 -9.87 -7.97
N SER A 112 -15.61 -9.38 -6.73
CA SER A 112 -14.53 -9.34 -5.72
C SER A 112 -13.26 -8.68 -6.27
N PRO A 113 -13.28 -7.36 -6.51
CA PRO A 113 -12.15 -6.63 -7.05
C PRO A 113 -10.97 -6.63 -6.06
N ARG A 114 -9.73 -6.76 -6.58
CA ARG A 114 -8.54 -6.89 -5.74
C ARG A 114 -7.61 -5.69 -5.87
N GLU A 115 -6.88 -5.61 -6.95
CA GLU A 115 -5.84 -4.62 -7.19
C GLU A 115 -6.11 -3.87 -8.49
N MET A 116 -5.49 -2.71 -8.67
CA MET A 116 -5.70 -1.87 -9.83
C MET A 116 -4.43 -1.18 -10.31
N VAL A 117 -4.46 -0.79 -11.57
CA VAL A 117 -3.50 0.15 -12.17
C VAL A 117 -4.24 1.13 -13.05
N VAL A 118 -3.82 2.38 -13.06
CA VAL A 118 -4.41 3.41 -13.90
C VAL A 118 -3.52 3.67 -15.11
N ILE A 119 -4.11 3.56 -16.31
CA ILE A 119 -3.45 3.89 -17.58
C ILE A 119 -4.32 4.93 -18.29
N ASP A 120 -3.78 6.13 -18.47
CA ASP A 120 -4.53 7.29 -18.93
C ASP A 120 -5.74 7.56 -18.02
N ASP A 121 -6.95 7.57 -18.54
CA ASP A 121 -8.19 7.73 -17.76
C ASP A 121 -8.93 6.40 -17.55
N ASN A 122 -8.25 5.25 -17.67
CA ASN A 122 -8.83 3.92 -17.49
C ASN A 122 -8.19 3.22 -16.29
N ILE A 123 -9.02 2.66 -15.41
CA ILE A 123 -8.61 1.81 -14.31
C ILE A 123 -8.76 0.36 -14.77
N TYR A 124 -7.66 -0.38 -14.83
CA TYR A 124 -7.65 -1.83 -14.99
C TYR A 124 -7.61 -2.46 -13.61
N PHE A 125 -8.55 -3.32 -13.30
CA PHE A 125 -8.62 -3.94 -11.98
C PHE A 125 -8.92 -5.44 -12.05
N THR A 126 -8.26 -6.18 -11.18
CA THR A 126 -8.35 -7.64 -11.08
C THR A 126 -9.58 -8.05 -10.28
N ASN A 127 -10.16 -9.21 -10.61
CA ASN A 127 -11.36 -9.71 -9.97
C ASN A 127 -11.28 -11.23 -9.72
N TRP A 128 -11.49 -11.65 -8.49
CA TRP A 128 -11.40 -13.07 -8.11
C TRP A 128 -12.59 -13.90 -8.55
N GLU A 129 -13.83 -13.42 -8.29
CA GLU A 129 -15.04 -14.19 -8.56
C GLU A 129 -15.36 -14.31 -10.05
N THR A 130 -15.04 -13.28 -10.82
CA THR A 130 -15.26 -13.29 -12.26
C THR A 130 -14.04 -13.74 -13.06
N GLN A 131 -12.89 -13.92 -12.41
CA GLN A 131 -11.63 -14.37 -13.01
C GLN A 131 -11.28 -13.55 -14.27
N ASP A 132 -11.26 -12.24 -14.10
CA ASP A 132 -11.03 -11.31 -15.21
C ASP A 132 -10.29 -10.05 -14.74
N VAL A 133 -9.84 -9.27 -15.70
CA VAL A 133 -9.50 -7.86 -15.55
C VAL A 133 -10.59 -7.05 -16.20
N LYS A 134 -11.24 -6.16 -15.45
CA LYS A 134 -12.23 -5.21 -15.93
C LYS A 134 -11.62 -3.83 -16.09
N ILE A 135 -12.31 -2.98 -16.85
CA ILE A 135 -11.87 -1.63 -17.15
C ILE A 135 -12.96 -0.65 -16.71
N LEU A 136 -12.60 0.28 -15.81
CA LEU A 136 -13.47 1.39 -15.42
C LEU A 136 -12.94 2.68 -16.05
N ASN A 137 -13.75 3.32 -16.86
CA ASN A 137 -13.43 4.58 -17.50
C ASN A 137 -13.76 5.76 -16.55
N LEU A 138 -12.74 6.55 -16.18
CA LEU A 138 -12.86 7.69 -15.25
C LEU A 138 -13.57 8.91 -15.83
N GLN A 139 -13.72 9.00 -17.17
CA GLN A 139 -14.41 10.15 -17.78
C GLN A 139 -15.93 10.06 -17.62
N ASN A 140 -16.47 8.83 -17.62
CA ASN A 140 -17.90 8.58 -17.48
C ASN A 140 -18.31 7.77 -16.25
N ASN A 141 -17.31 7.27 -15.47
CA ASN A 141 -17.48 6.42 -14.29
C ASN A 141 -18.26 5.13 -14.57
N GLN A 142 -18.01 4.52 -15.74
CA GLN A 142 -18.67 3.28 -16.14
C GLN A 142 -17.64 2.18 -16.43
N ILE A 143 -17.98 0.95 -16.03
CA ILE A 143 -17.22 -0.23 -16.39
C ILE A 143 -17.55 -0.61 -17.83
N GLU A 144 -16.52 -0.90 -18.62
CA GLU A 144 -16.69 -1.37 -19.99
C GLU A 144 -17.38 -2.73 -20.03
N GLU A 145 -18.16 -3.00 -21.09
CA GLU A 145 -18.81 -4.28 -21.26
C GLU A 145 -17.82 -5.42 -21.58
N SER A 146 -16.71 -5.09 -22.21
CA SER A 146 -15.65 -6.05 -22.53
C SER A 146 -14.76 -6.29 -21.32
N THR A 147 -14.48 -7.55 -21.00
CA THR A 147 -13.55 -7.95 -19.94
C THR A 147 -12.42 -8.79 -20.52
N ILE A 148 -11.28 -8.84 -19.81
CA ILE A 148 -10.13 -9.66 -20.19
C ILE A 148 -10.14 -10.89 -19.29
N SER A 149 -10.56 -12.04 -19.84
CA SER A 149 -10.65 -13.30 -19.07
C SER A 149 -9.26 -13.79 -18.67
N ILE A 150 -9.13 -14.27 -17.44
CA ILE A 150 -7.91 -14.81 -16.85
C ILE A 150 -8.14 -16.25 -16.38
N ASP A 151 -7.18 -17.13 -16.65
CA ASP A 151 -7.21 -18.53 -16.21
C ASP A 151 -6.83 -18.66 -14.73
N GLY A 152 -7.71 -18.26 -13.82
CA GLY A 152 -7.52 -18.31 -12.38
C GLY A 152 -7.94 -17.02 -11.68
N ARG A 153 -7.59 -16.89 -10.41
CA ARG A 153 -7.88 -15.73 -9.57
C ARG A 153 -6.74 -14.72 -9.68
N PRO A 154 -6.90 -13.63 -10.44
CA PRO A 154 -5.87 -12.61 -10.59
C PRO A 154 -5.77 -11.78 -9.32
N GLU A 155 -4.54 -11.49 -8.88
CA GLU A 155 -4.27 -10.70 -7.67
C GLU A 155 -3.67 -9.36 -8.04
N ASN A 156 -2.36 -9.22 -7.99
CA ASN A 156 -1.67 -7.96 -8.23
C ASN A 156 -1.56 -7.65 -9.72
N ILE A 157 -1.60 -6.37 -10.05
CA ILE A 157 -1.58 -5.84 -11.41
C ILE A 157 -0.65 -4.62 -11.48
N ILE A 158 0.26 -4.61 -12.46
CA ILE A 158 1.14 -3.48 -12.71
C ILE A 158 1.20 -3.15 -14.20
N TYR A 159 1.65 -1.94 -14.53
CA TYR A 159 1.93 -1.49 -15.90
C TYR A 159 3.42 -1.10 -16.03
N ASP A 160 4.13 -1.72 -16.97
CA ASP A 160 5.57 -1.47 -17.18
C ASP A 160 5.87 -0.33 -18.19
N GLY A 161 4.83 0.39 -18.61
CA GLY A 161 4.91 1.41 -19.66
C GLY A 161 4.61 0.86 -21.07
N THR A 162 4.45 -0.46 -21.21
CA THR A 162 4.14 -1.13 -22.50
C THR A 162 3.02 -2.16 -22.31
N TYR A 163 3.15 -3.02 -21.32
CA TYR A 163 2.23 -4.12 -21.05
C TYR A 163 1.70 -4.05 -19.60
N ILE A 164 0.51 -4.60 -19.42
CA ILE A 164 -0.03 -4.89 -18.10
C ILE A 164 0.38 -6.31 -17.72
N TRP A 165 0.84 -6.49 -16.50
CA TRP A 165 1.23 -7.76 -15.92
C TRP A 165 0.33 -8.09 -14.73
N VAL A 166 -0.17 -9.33 -14.69
CA VAL A 166 -1.15 -9.76 -13.68
C VAL A 166 -0.69 -11.07 -13.06
N SER A 167 -0.52 -11.09 -11.74
CA SER A 167 -0.19 -12.31 -11.02
C SER A 167 -1.42 -13.20 -10.80
N ILE A 168 -1.23 -14.52 -10.86
CA ILE A 168 -2.30 -15.51 -10.68
C ILE A 168 -1.85 -16.50 -9.59
N PRO A 169 -2.03 -16.16 -8.29
CA PRO A 169 -1.59 -17.03 -7.19
C PRO A 169 -2.44 -18.28 -7.02
N GLU A 170 -3.70 -18.25 -7.45
CA GLU A 170 -4.69 -19.32 -7.30
C GLU A 170 -5.44 -19.57 -8.62
N LEU A 171 -5.82 -20.82 -8.84
CA LEU A 171 -6.63 -21.20 -10.01
C LEU A 171 -8.12 -21.26 -9.69
N SER A 172 -8.46 -21.50 -8.42
CA SER A 172 -9.84 -21.57 -7.94
C SER A 172 -9.88 -21.36 -6.43
N GLU A 173 -11.08 -21.24 -5.87
CA GLU A 173 -11.32 -21.14 -4.43
C GLU A 173 -10.96 -22.39 -3.64
N SER A 174 -10.87 -23.56 -4.30
CA SER A 174 -10.51 -24.78 -3.60
C SER A 174 -9.03 -24.81 -3.27
N ASP A 175 -8.73 -25.07 -2.01
CA ASP A 175 -7.38 -25.29 -1.51
C ASP A 175 -6.62 -26.31 -2.38
N GLY A 176 -5.36 -26.02 -2.67
CA GLY A 176 -4.50 -26.86 -3.49
C GLY A 176 -4.39 -26.46 -4.96
N ASN A 177 -5.29 -25.65 -5.47
CA ASN A 177 -5.20 -25.14 -6.84
C ASN A 177 -4.35 -23.86 -6.93
N GLN A 178 -3.09 -23.99 -6.56
CA GLN A 178 -2.15 -22.87 -6.62
C GLN A 178 -1.82 -22.52 -8.08
N GLY A 179 -1.90 -21.24 -8.41
CA GLY A 179 -1.45 -20.70 -9.68
C GLY A 179 0.08 -20.65 -9.77
N THR A 180 0.59 -20.58 -10.99
CA THR A 180 2.03 -20.61 -11.28
C THR A 180 2.43 -19.57 -12.32
N LYS A 181 1.48 -18.74 -12.75
CA LYS A 181 1.63 -17.90 -13.95
C LYS A 181 1.44 -16.41 -13.65
N VAL A 182 2.02 -15.61 -14.52
CA VAL A 182 1.72 -14.20 -14.71
C VAL A 182 1.14 -14.02 -16.10
N ALA A 183 0.03 -13.29 -16.20
CA ALA A 183 -0.57 -12.94 -17.49
C ALA A 183 0.04 -11.64 -18.00
N GLN A 184 0.28 -11.56 -19.31
CA GLN A 184 0.69 -10.36 -20.03
C GLN A 184 -0.45 -9.87 -20.91
N ILE A 185 -0.83 -8.60 -20.78
CA ILE A 185 -1.95 -7.97 -21.49
C ILE A 185 -1.44 -6.76 -22.27
N ASP A 186 -1.91 -6.56 -23.48
CA ASP A 186 -1.68 -5.35 -24.27
C ASP A 186 -2.80 -4.33 -23.99
N PRO A 187 -2.50 -3.19 -23.32
CA PRO A 187 -3.51 -2.18 -22.99
C PRO A 187 -4.04 -1.43 -24.23
N ASN A 188 -3.34 -1.47 -25.38
CA ASN A 188 -3.81 -0.82 -26.60
C ASN A 188 -4.94 -1.60 -27.28
N THR A 189 -4.96 -2.91 -27.09
CA THR A 189 -5.96 -3.82 -27.70
C THR A 189 -6.90 -4.43 -26.68
N ASN A 190 -6.58 -4.32 -25.38
CA ASN A 190 -7.26 -4.99 -24.25
C ASN A 190 -7.30 -6.53 -24.44
N LEU A 191 -6.23 -7.10 -25.00
CA LEU A 191 -6.13 -8.54 -25.24
C LEU A 191 -5.03 -9.15 -24.37
N LEU A 192 -5.33 -10.33 -23.81
CA LEU A 192 -4.32 -11.21 -23.24
C LEU A 192 -3.36 -11.65 -24.36
N ILE A 193 -2.06 -11.47 -24.13
CA ILE A 193 -1.00 -11.88 -25.07
C ILE A 193 -0.51 -13.28 -24.75
N ASP A 194 -0.12 -13.52 -23.49
CA ASP A 194 0.49 -14.78 -23.07
C ASP A 194 0.35 -15.00 -21.56
N TYR A 195 0.64 -16.23 -21.15
CA TYR A 195 0.84 -16.66 -19.78
C TYR A 195 2.28 -17.13 -19.59
N ILE A 196 3.00 -16.49 -18.67
CA ILE A 196 4.39 -16.80 -18.38
C ILE A 196 4.47 -17.64 -17.09
N GLU A 197 5.10 -18.81 -17.17
CA GLU A 197 5.31 -19.70 -16.05
C GLU A 197 6.42 -19.13 -15.13
N VAL A 198 6.08 -18.83 -13.88
CA VAL A 198 6.98 -18.20 -12.90
C VAL A 198 7.09 -19.00 -11.60
N GLY A 199 6.48 -20.19 -11.54
CA GLY A 199 6.44 -21.05 -10.36
C GLY A 199 5.32 -20.68 -9.40
N LYS A 200 5.03 -21.57 -8.45
CA LYS A 200 3.87 -21.51 -7.53
C LYS A 200 3.76 -20.19 -6.79
N GLY A 201 2.52 -19.73 -6.64
CA GLY A 201 2.08 -18.64 -5.79
C GLY A 201 2.64 -17.25 -6.14
N PRO A 202 2.63 -16.80 -7.40
CA PRO A 202 3.00 -15.42 -7.73
C PRO A 202 2.00 -14.47 -7.05
N THR A 203 2.49 -13.55 -6.20
CA THR A 203 1.66 -12.61 -5.45
C THR A 203 1.86 -11.19 -5.93
N GLN A 204 2.88 -10.49 -5.46
CA GLN A 204 3.12 -9.11 -5.86
C GLN A 204 4.19 -8.99 -6.95
N LEU A 205 4.06 -7.94 -7.74
CA LEU A 205 4.88 -7.64 -8.90
C LEU A 205 5.55 -6.28 -8.74
N THR A 206 6.75 -6.12 -9.26
CA THR A 206 7.38 -4.81 -9.46
C THR A 206 8.21 -4.81 -10.74
N GLU A 207 8.19 -3.68 -11.46
CA GLU A 207 9.09 -3.46 -12.59
C GLU A 207 10.40 -2.86 -12.09
N PHE A 208 11.53 -3.36 -12.61
CA PHE A 208 12.82 -2.75 -12.42
C PHE A 208 13.75 -3.08 -13.58
N ASN A 209 14.30 -2.05 -14.24
CA ASN A 209 15.24 -2.18 -15.36
C ASN A 209 14.73 -3.12 -16.46
N ASN A 210 13.51 -2.89 -16.96
CA ASN A 210 12.83 -3.66 -17.99
C ASN A 210 12.68 -5.16 -17.66
N SER A 211 12.61 -5.48 -16.40
CA SER A 211 12.35 -6.83 -15.91
C SER A 211 11.22 -6.79 -14.88
N ILE A 212 10.39 -7.81 -14.88
CA ILE A 212 9.33 -7.96 -13.89
C ILE A 212 9.81 -8.90 -12.80
N PHE A 213 9.83 -8.42 -11.58
CA PHE A 213 10.14 -9.21 -10.40
C PHE A 213 8.84 -9.58 -9.69
N ILE A 214 8.77 -10.82 -9.23
CA ILE A 214 7.57 -11.42 -8.66
C ILE A 214 7.90 -11.99 -7.30
N SER A 215 7.22 -11.55 -6.24
CA SER A 215 7.22 -12.29 -4.98
C SER A 215 6.29 -13.49 -5.09
N ARG A 216 6.68 -14.59 -4.45
CA ARG A 216 5.90 -15.81 -4.46
C ARG A 216 5.67 -16.30 -3.03
N THR A 217 4.42 -16.63 -2.71
CA THR A 217 4.01 -17.27 -1.46
C THR A 217 3.12 -18.44 -1.80
N TYR A 218 3.47 -19.64 -1.35
CA TYR A 218 2.79 -20.86 -1.75
C TYR A 218 2.87 -21.91 -0.64
N TYR A 219 1.97 -22.90 -0.72
CA TYR A 219 1.94 -24.02 0.20
C TYR A 219 2.62 -25.25 -0.39
N GLU A 220 3.43 -25.93 0.43
CA GLU A 220 3.87 -27.29 0.21
C GLU A 220 3.25 -28.17 1.31
N TYR A 221 2.77 -29.37 0.93
CA TYR A 221 2.10 -30.30 1.84
C TYR A 221 2.42 -31.73 1.45
N GLU A 222 2.35 -32.66 2.43
CA GLU A 222 2.74 -34.07 2.25
C GLU A 222 1.68 -34.89 1.48
N GLY A 223 0.47 -34.36 1.32
CA GLY A 223 -0.67 -34.97 0.65
C GLY A 223 -1.98 -34.41 1.18
N VAL A 224 -3.08 -35.08 0.84
CA VAL A 224 -4.41 -34.76 1.37
C VAL A 224 -4.96 -35.99 2.12
N ASP A 225 -5.67 -35.74 3.21
CA ASP A 225 -6.35 -36.78 3.97
C ASP A 225 -7.66 -37.27 3.28
N ASP A 226 -8.35 -38.22 3.90
CA ASP A 226 -9.61 -38.77 3.36
C ASP A 226 -10.75 -37.74 3.27
N ASN A 227 -10.63 -36.57 3.90
CA ASN A 227 -11.57 -35.46 3.85
C ASN A 227 -11.15 -34.38 2.86
N GLY A 228 -9.99 -34.52 2.23
CA GLY A 228 -9.44 -33.53 1.29
C GLY A 228 -8.61 -32.42 1.94
N TRP A 229 -8.30 -32.52 3.25
CA TRP A 229 -7.47 -31.53 3.94
C TRP A 229 -5.99 -31.79 3.70
N TRP A 230 -5.21 -30.72 3.59
CA TRP A 230 -3.76 -30.81 3.44
C TRP A 230 -3.10 -31.39 4.70
N ILE A 231 -2.19 -32.34 4.50
CA ILE A 231 -1.38 -32.94 5.55
C ILE A 231 -0.10 -32.11 5.69
N ASN A 232 0.15 -31.57 6.90
CA ASN A 232 1.33 -30.79 7.24
C ASN A 232 1.61 -29.63 6.27
N PRO A 233 0.66 -28.72 5.99
CA PRO A 233 0.90 -27.59 5.10
C PRO A 233 1.99 -26.68 5.68
N GLN A 234 2.95 -26.33 4.84
CA GLN A 234 4.01 -25.38 5.16
C GLN A 234 3.98 -24.24 4.17
N ILE A 235 4.05 -23.00 4.69
CA ILE A 235 4.17 -21.82 3.83
C ILE A 235 5.61 -21.73 3.34
N HIS A 236 5.77 -21.64 2.04
CA HIS A 236 7.03 -21.42 1.35
C HIS A 236 7.01 -20.09 0.61
N HIS A 237 8.18 -19.54 0.39
CA HIS A 237 8.32 -18.33 -0.41
C HIS A 237 9.49 -18.41 -1.41
N GLY A 238 9.45 -17.52 -2.36
CA GLY A 238 10.43 -17.42 -3.41
C GLY A 238 10.35 -16.08 -4.13
N THR A 239 11.21 -15.90 -5.09
CA THR A 239 11.17 -14.79 -6.04
C THR A 239 11.36 -15.34 -7.45
N SER A 240 10.67 -14.71 -8.41
CA SER A 240 10.92 -14.97 -9.82
C SER A 240 11.21 -13.66 -10.54
N LYS A 241 11.85 -13.76 -11.69
CA LYS A 241 12.18 -12.64 -12.56
C LYS A 241 11.86 -13.01 -13.99
N ILE A 242 11.11 -12.16 -14.68
CA ILE A 242 10.88 -12.22 -16.12
C ILE A 242 11.79 -11.17 -16.78
N SER A 243 12.68 -11.63 -17.67
CA SER A 243 13.55 -10.84 -18.53
C SER A 243 13.68 -11.59 -19.86
N ASP A 244 14.83 -11.53 -20.54
CA ASP A 244 15.11 -12.41 -21.70
C ASP A 244 15.05 -13.91 -21.33
N ILE A 245 15.29 -14.23 -20.06
CA ILE A 245 15.12 -15.56 -19.46
C ILE A 245 14.23 -15.42 -18.21
N ILE A 246 13.63 -16.53 -17.82
CA ILE A 246 12.82 -16.62 -16.60
C ILE A 246 13.66 -17.29 -15.52
N ASP A 247 13.95 -16.54 -14.45
CA ASP A 247 14.63 -17.04 -13.27
C ASP A 247 13.61 -17.33 -12.17
N ILE A 248 13.74 -18.48 -11.52
CA ILE A 248 12.85 -18.93 -10.43
C ILE A 248 13.70 -19.36 -9.23
N LYS A 249 13.60 -18.65 -8.13
CA LYS A 249 14.34 -18.93 -6.89
C LYS A 249 13.39 -19.26 -5.74
N PRO A 250 13.37 -20.49 -5.23
CA PRO A 250 12.72 -20.82 -3.96
C PRO A 250 13.65 -20.47 -2.79
N TYR A 251 13.07 -20.03 -1.67
CA TYR A 251 13.81 -19.77 -0.41
C TYR A 251 13.49 -20.80 0.69
N GLY A 252 12.46 -21.62 0.51
CA GLY A 252 12.02 -22.58 1.50
C GLY A 252 10.93 -22.03 2.40
N THR A 253 10.77 -22.64 3.59
CA THR A 253 9.76 -22.26 4.57
C THR A 253 10.03 -20.88 5.15
N GLY A 254 8.95 -20.15 5.39
CA GLY A 254 8.96 -18.84 6.00
C GLY A 254 7.58 -18.23 5.95
N SER A 255 7.28 -17.34 6.87
CA SER A 255 6.06 -16.56 6.80
C SER A 255 6.28 -15.39 5.87
N ALA A 256 5.41 -15.22 4.92
CA ALA A 256 5.30 -14.00 4.16
C ALA A 256 3.82 -13.69 3.98
N CYS A 257 3.13 -13.41 5.06
CA CYS A 257 1.87 -12.70 4.93
C CYS A 257 2.21 -11.36 4.25
N GLY A 258 1.60 -11.07 3.10
CA GLY A 258 1.87 -9.86 2.34
C GLY A 258 3.29 -9.76 1.80
N GLY A 259 3.77 -10.75 1.05
CA GLY A 259 5.14 -10.78 0.50
C GLY A 259 5.47 -9.63 -0.44
N SER A 260 5.63 -8.41 0.08
CA SER A 260 5.92 -7.22 -0.72
C SER A 260 7.22 -7.35 -1.50
N ILE A 261 7.20 -6.91 -2.74
CA ILE A 261 8.36 -6.76 -3.61
C ILE A 261 8.30 -5.38 -4.25
N LEU A 262 9.38 -4.63 -4.20
CA LEU A 262 9.37 -3.22 -4.58
C LEU A 262 10.72 -2.75 -5.10
N SER A 263 10.71 -1.73 -5.93
CA SER A 263 11.89 -1.04 -6.42
C SER A 263 12.25 0.12 -5.49
N TYR A 264 13.48 0.11 -4.96
CA TYR A 264 13.95 1.14 -4.04
C TYR A 264 15.45 1.35 -4.16
N ASN A 265 15.93 2.60 -4.12
CA ASN A 265 17.36 2.94 -4.19
C ASN A 265 18.12 2.19 -5.31
N ASN A 266 17.53 2.13 -6.50
CA ASN A 266 18.07 1.45 -7.68
C ASN A 266 18.36 -0.04 -7.47
N GLN A 267 17.58 -0.71 -6.65
CA GLN A 267 17.60 -2.15 -6.40
C GLN A 267 16.18 -2.67 -6.19
N VAL A 268 15.99 -3.97 -6.34
CA VAL A 268 14.75 -4.63 -5.94
C VAL A 268 14.89 -5.14 -4.51
N TYR A 269 13.90 -4.85 -3.70
CA TYR A 269 13.75 -5.32 -2.32
C TYR A 269 12.54 -6.23 -2.22
N ARG A 270 12.57 -7.14 -1.26
CA ARG A 270 11.39 -7.91 -0.87
C ARG A 270 11.27 -8.00 0.64
N SER A 271 10.07 -8.30 1.12
CA SER A 271 9.83 -8.59 2.53
C SER A 271 10.71 -9.76 3.01
N PHE A 272 11.39 -9.55 4.12
CA PHE A 272 12.28 -10.53 4.72
C PHE A 272 12.43 -10.27 6.23
N GLU A 273 12.08 -11.27 7.06
CA GLU A 273 12.26 -11.26 8.52
C GLU A 273 11.86 -9.95 9.22
N GLY A 274 10.64 -9.45 8.91
CA GLY A 274 10.09 -8.24 9.53
C GLY A 274 10.68 -6.92 9.02
N GLY A 275 11.36 -6.95 7.89
CA GLY A 275 11.83 -5.80 7.15
C GLY A 275 11.74 -6.03 5.65
N ILE A 276 12.46 -5.23 4.88
CA ILE A 276 12.72 -5.49 3.46
C ILE A 276 14.22 -5.66 3.25
N ALA A 277 14.62 -6.59 2.38
CA ALA A 277 16.01 -6.82 2.05
C ALA A 277 16.22 -6.79 0.53
N PRO A 278 17.37 -6.24 0.05
CA PRO A 278 17.66 -6.20 -1.38
C PRO A 278 17.91 -7.58 -1.96
N ILE A 279 17.52 -7.77 -3.21
CA ILE A 279 17.71 -8.99 -3.98
C ILE A 279 18.94 -8.81 -4.87
N LYS A 280 19.82 -9.83 -4.89
CA LYS A 280 20.99 -9.90 -5.79
C LYS A 280 20.56 -10.33 -7.19
N ASP A 281 21.47 -10.21 -8.17
CA ASP A 281 21.22 -10.59 -9.57
C ASP A 281 20.79 -12.06 -9.73
N ASN A 282 21.27 -12.95 -8.87
CA ASN A 282 20.91 -14.38 -8.84
C ASN A 282 19.66 -14.68 -8.00
N LEU A 283 18.90 -13.64 -7.63
CA LEU A 283 17.73 -13.67 -6.78
C LEU A 283 17.98 -14.08 -5.32
N ASP A 284 19.23 -14.18 -4.86
CA ASP A 284 19.51 -14.39 -3.45
C ASP A 284 19.21 -13.12 -2.65
N ILE A 285 18.66 -13.29 -1.46
CA ILE A 285 18.40 -12.19 -0.53
C ILE A 285 19.73 -11.72 0.07
N ASN A 286 19.95 -10.42 0.08
CA ASN A 286 21.06 -9.82 0.79
C ASN A 286 20.65 -9.43 2.21
N GLU A 287 20.70 -10.38 3.14
CA GLU A 287 20.24 -10.23 4.52
C GLU A 287 20.90 -9.05 5.26
N LEU A 288 22.19 -8.77 4.95
CA LEU A 288 22.94 -7.66 5.57
C LEU A 288 22.42 -6.28 5.16
N GLY A 289 21.70 -6.20 4.05
CA GLY A 289 21.08 -4.97 3.57
C GLY A 289 19.63 -4.77 4.05
N ARG A 290 19.17 -5.55 5.03
CA ARG A 290 17.80 -5.45 5.54
C ARG A 290 17.52 -4.10 6.18
N LEU A 291 16.41 -3.49 5.83
CA LEU A 291 15.87 -2.25 6.37
C LEU A 291 14.54 -2.55 7.08
N GLY A 292 14.35 -1.99 8.27
CA GLY A 292 13.24 -2.34 9.16
C GLY A 292 13.54 -3.58 10.01
N ASN A 293 12.88 -3.66 11.17
CA ASN A 293 13.10 -4.76 12.13
C ASN A 293 11.86 -4.94 12.99
N TYR A 294 10.79 -5.40 12.38
CA TYR A 294 9.50 -5.64 13.02
C TYR A 294 9.28 -7.15 13.23
N GLN A 295 8.19 -7.53 13.87
CA GLN A 295 7.77 -8.92 13.91
C GLN A 295 7.25 -9.32 12.52
N GLN A 296 7.81 -10.38 11.94
CA GLN A 296 7.56 -10.77 10.56
C GLN A 296 6.08 -11.08 10.28
N ASP A 297 5.40 -11.71 11.23
CA ASP A 297 3.99 -12.05 11.16
C ASP A 297 3.03 -10.85 11.31
N GLN A 298 3.57 -9.68 11.67
CA GLN A 298 2.81 -8.43 11.78
C GLN A 298 3.04 -7.48 10.60
N VAL A 299 4.10 -7.66 9.82
CA VAL A 299 4.33 -6.85 8.61
C VAL A 299 3.36 -7.32 7.53
N TYR A 300 2.33 -6.54 7.28
CA TYR A 300 1.28 -6.90 6.33
C TYR A 300 1.53 -6.38 4.92
N HIS A 301 1.90 -5.10 4.81
CA HIS A 301 2.24 -4.45 3.54
C HIS A 301 3.43 -3.51 3.71
N VAL A 302 4.13 -3.23 2.61
CA VAL A 302 5.23 -2.25 2.58
C VAL A 302 5.16 -1.46 1.29
N GLU A 303 5.27 -0.14 1.40
CA GLU A 303 5.24 0.78 0.26
C GLU A 303 6.40 1.79 0.35
N ILE A 304 6.80 2.38 -0.80
CA ILE A 304 7.78 3.46 -0.86
C ILE A 304 7.08 4.77 -1.16
N ILE A 305 7.16 5.72 -0.24
CA ILE A 305 6.61 7.06 -0.41
C ILE A 305 7.70 8.09 -0.06
N ASN A 306 7.99 9.01 -0.97
CA ASN A 306 8.99 10.08 -0.77
C ASN A 306 10.34 9.57 -0.27
N ASP A 307 10.89 8.53 -0.93
CA ASP A 307 12.17 7.90 -0.59
C ASP A 307 12.23 7.29 0.82
N ASN A 308 11.11 7.12 1.49
CA ASN A 308 11.00 6.42 2.75
C ASN A 308 10.20 5.12 2.59
N ILE A 309 10.48 4.18 3.48
CA ILE A 309 9.84 2.87 3.52
C ILE A 309 8.71 2.93 4.55
N TRP A 310 7.50 2.67 4.10
CA TRP A 310 6.29 2.69 4.91
C TRP A 310 5.84 1.26 5.19
N PHE A 311 5.93 0.83 6.45
CA PHE A 311 5.56 -0.50 6.90
C PHE A 311 4.16 -0.48 7.51
N CYS A 312 3.24 -1.22 6.95
CA CYS A 312 1.93 -1.49 7.51
C CYS A 312 2.03 -2.67 8.50
N ILE A 313 1.78 -2.39 9.76
CA ILE A 313 1.92 -3.35 10.86
C ILE A 313 0.56 -3.63 11.47
N THR A 314 0.17 -4.90 11.56
CA THR A 314 -1.10 -5.29 12.17
C THR A 314 -1.02 -6.64 12.86
N ASN A 315 -1.78 -6.80 13.93
CA ASN A 315 -2.12 -8.10 14.51
C ASN A 315 -3.63 -8.38 14.38
N TRP A 316 -4.34 -7.57 13.58
CA TRP A 316 -5.80 -7.62 13.34
C TRP A 316 -6.66 -7.36 14.58
N LEU A 317 -6.07 -6.85 15.65
CA LEU A 317 -6.74 -6.54 16.93
C LEU A 317 -6.42 -5.10 17.36
N ASP A 318 -5.37 -4.94 18.14
CA ASP A 318 -5.02 -3.69 18.82
C ASP A 318 -3.69 -3.06 18.36
N ILE A 319 -2.92 -3.78 17.54
CA ILE A 319 -1.71 -3.24 16.89
C ILE A 319 -2.04 -2.98 15.42
N ASN A 320 -2.22 -1.72 15.06
CA ASN A 320 -2.48 -1.27 13.70
C ASN A 320 -1.71 0.04 13.50
N LEU A 321 -0.54 -0.05 12.89
CA LEU A 321 0.41 1.03 12.76
C LEU A 321 0.90 1.17 11.32
N VAL A 322 1.25 2.38 10.95
CA VAL A 322 2.10 2.64 9.80
C VAL A 322 3.40 3.25 10.31
N ASN A 323 4.50 2.52 10.17
CA ASN A 323 5.83 2.94 10.61
C ASN A 323 6.67 3.36 9.42
N VAL A 324 7.31 4.52 9.52
CA VAL A 324 8.11 5.10 8.45
C VAL A 324 9.59 4.95 8.77
N VAL A 325 10.33 4.34 7.86
CA VAL A 325 11.77 4.08 7.98
C VAL A 325 12.51 4.79 6.86
N ASN A 326 13.57 5.51 7.19
CA ASN A 326 14.42 6.17 6.20
C ASN A 326 15.39 5.19 5.50
N SER A 327 16.12 5.67 4.50
CA SER A 327 17.10 4.88 3.74
C SER A 327 18.25 4.29 4.56
N ASN A 328 18.45 4.75 5.80
CA ASN A 328 19.46 4.19 6.73
C ASN A 328 18.87 3.12 7.65
N GLY A 329 17.60 2.76 7.50
CA GLY A 329 16.91 1.80 8.35
C GLY A 329 16.46 2.35 9.71
N GLN A 330 16.44 3.67 9.90
CA GLN A 330 15.98 4.32 11.12
C GLN A 330 14.50 4.65 11.03
N GLU A 331 13.71 4.25 12.00
CA GLU A 331 12.33 4.68 12.15
C GLU A 331 12.27 6.18 12.45
N ILE A 332 11.53 6.93 11.64
CA ILE A 332 11.40 8.39 11.71
C ILE A 332 10.00 8.86 12.07
N ALA A 333 8.99 8.02 11.88
CA ALA A 333 7.62 8.29 12.28
C ALA A 333 6.85 6.98 12.52
N SER A 334 5.77 7.07 13.31
CA SER A 334 4.83 5.98 13.57
C SER A 334 3.44 6.56 13.76
N TYR A 335 2.45 6.01 13.05
CA TYR A 335 1.08 6.48 13.02
C TYR A 335 0.12 5.36 13.43
N ASN A 336 -0.80 5.65 14.36
CA ASN A 336 -1.91 4.76 14.63
C ASN A 336 -2.97 4.92 13.54
N VAL A 337 -3.40 3.83 12.95
CA VAL A 337 -4.37 3.79 11.86
C VAL A 337 -5.49 2.80 12.15
N GLY A 338 -6.43 2.63 11.24
CA GLY A 338 -7.50 1.63 11.37
C GLY A 338 -6.99 0.19 11.26
N ILE A 339 -7.89 -0.78 11.49
CA ILE A 339 -7.55 -2.21 11.57
C ILE A 339 -7.14 -2.75 10.20
N GLY A 340 -6.01 -3.48 10.17
CA GLY A 340 -5.51 -4.13 8.97
C GLY A 340 -5.08 -3.15 7.88
N PRO A 341 -4.08 -2.28 8.13
CA PRO A 341 -3.55 -1.42 7.07
C PRO A 341 -2.92 -2.31 5.98
N GLY A 342 -3.54 -2.35 4.80
CA GLY A 342 -3.22 -3.27 3.70
C GLY A 342 -2.64 -2.61 2.46
N ASP A 343 -2.86 -1.31 2.29
CA ASP A 343 -2.37 -0.58 1.12
C ASP A 343 -2.22 0.92 1.42
N LEU A 344 -1.38 1.60 0.64
CA LEU A 344 -1.06 3.01 0.80
C LEU A 344 -1.09 3.73 -0.54
N ALA A 345 -1.61 4.96 -0.55
CA ALA A 345 -1.53 5.83 -1.71
C ALA A 345 -1.09 7.25 -1.30
N TYR A 346 -0.29 7.89 -2.14
CA TYR A 346 0.25 9.21 -1.87
C TYR A 346 -0.26 10.24 -2.87
N TRP A 347 -0.81 11.32 -2.34
CA TRP A 347 -1.17 12.49 -3.12
C TRP A 347 -0.32 13.69 -2.73
N LYS A 348 0.12 14.44 -3.73
CA LYS A 348 0.77 15.74 -3.56
C LYS A 348 0.15 16.73 -4.51
N LYS A 349 -0.15 17.93 -4.00
CA LYS A 349 -0.64 19.04 -4.83
C LYS A 349 0.33 19.32 -5.97
N SER A 350 -0.19 19.38 -7.18
CA SER A 350 0.55 19.85 -8.35
C SER A 350 0.85 21.33 -8.20
N GLU A 351 2.10 21.73 -8.42
CA GLU A 351 2.54 23.14 -8.41
C GLU A 351 1.92 23.96 -9.56
#